data_8bf4113cc4d8ffd05183eb5fb51963d7
#
_entry.id   8bf4113cc4d8ffd05183eb5fb51963d7
#
_cell.length_a   1.000
_cell.length_b   1.000
_cell.length_c   1.000
_cell.angle_alpha   90.00
_cell.angle_beta   90.00
_cell.angle_gamma   90.00
#
_symmetry.space_group_name_H-M   'P 1'
#
loop_
_entity.id
_entity.type
_entity.pdbx_description
1 polymer ?
#
loop_
_entity_poly.entity_id
_entity_poly.type
_entity_poly.pdbx_seq_one_letter_code
_entity_poly.pdbx_strand_id
1 'polypeptide(L)' 'MFVAQGTVKFFNAEKGFGFISREQGDDVFVHFSAIQGTGYKTLEEGQRVEFDIGPGRKGDEAQNVRVV' A
#
# COMPACT_ATOMS: atom_id res chain seq x y z
N MET A 1 17.39 -3.65 -3.30
CA MET A 1 15.98 -3.58 -2.93
C MET A 1 15.52 -2.13 -2.98
N PHE A 2 14.45 -1.86 -3.68
CA PHE A 2 13.99 -0.49 -3.86
C PHE A 2 12.75 -0.23 -3.02
N VAL A 3 12.81 0.86 -2.28
CA VAL A 3 11.68 1.32 -1.49
C VAL A 3 10.99 2.42 -2.28
N ALA A 4 9.71 2.23 -2.54
CA ALA A 4 8.90 3.23 -3.23
C ALA A 4 8.12 4.04 -2.21
N GLN A 5 7.73 5.23 -2.57
CA GLN A 5 6.87 6.08 -1.75
C GLN A 5 5.64 6.45 -2.55
N GLY A 6 4.55 6.62 -1.86
CA GLY A 6 3.31 7.02 -2.48
C GLY A 6 2.34 7.57 -1.48
N THR A 7 1.15 7.88 -1.98
CA THR A 7 0.06 8.42 -1.17
C THR A 7 -1.13 7.48 -1.29
N VAL A 8 -1.75 7.16 -0.17
CA VAL A 8 -2.92 6.29 -0.17
C VAL A 8 -4.05 6.98 -0.93
N LYS A 9 -4.50 6.37 -2.01
CA LYS A 9 -5.58 6.87 -2.82
C LYS A 9 -6.92 6.56 -2.17
N PHE A 10 -7.09 5.32 -1.75
CA PHE A 10 -8.18 4.93 -0.89
C PHE A 10 -7.86 3.58 -0.24
N PHE A 11 -8.55 3.27 0.83
CA PHE A 11 -8.40 1.98 1.48
C PHE A 11 -9.75 1.59 2.10
N ASN A 12 -10.19 0.37 1.79
CA ASN A 12 -11.43 -0.16 2.32
C ASN A 12 -11.11 -1.12 3.46
N ALA A 13 -11.31 -0.67 4.69
CA ALA A 13 -10.98 -1.46 5.86
C ALA A 13 -11.84 -2.71 6.00
N GLU A 14 -13.07 -2.67 5.52
CA GLU A 14 -13.95 -3.83 5.60
C GLU A 14 -13.51 -4.95 4.68
N LYS A 15 -13.07 -4.61 3.49
CA LYS A 15 -12.60 -5.57 2.50
C LYS A 15 -11.12 -5.86 2.64
N GLY A 16 -10.40 -4.98 3.32
CA GLY A 16 -8.98 -5.18 3.59
C GLY A 16 -8.06 -4.89 2.42
N PHE A 17 -8.44 -4.00 1.51
CA PHE A 17 -7.56 -3.65 0.40
C PHE A 17 -7.76 -2.19 -0.01
N GLY A 18 -6.80 -1.70 -0.79
CA GLY A 18 -6.86 -0.35 -1.31
C GLY A 18 -5.83 -0.13 -2.40
N PHE A 19 -5.61 1.12 -2.73
CA PHE A 19 -4.65 1.50 -3.75
C PHE A 19 -3.78 2.65 -3.27
N ILE A 20 -2.52 2.60 -3.67
CA ILE A 20 -1.53 3.63 -3.37
C ILE A 20 -1.16 4.30 -4.69
N SER A 21 -1.25 5.62 -4.72
CA SER A 21 -0.86 6.40 -5.88
C SER A 21 0.65 6.65 -5.81
N ARG A 22 1.36 6.26 -6.86
CA ARG A 22 2.81 6.47 -6.95
C ARG A 22 3.12 7.80 -7.61
N GLU A 23 4.30 8.33 -7.35
CA GLU A 23 4.75 9.55 -8.01
C GLU A 23 4.94 9.32 -9.51
N GLN A 24 5.39 8.13 -9.88
CA GLN A 24 5.55 7.74 -11.28
C GLN A 24 4.95 6.38 -11.49
N GLY A 25 4.14 6.23 -12.51
CA GLY A 25 3.54 4.97 -12.88
C GLY A 25 2.13 4.83 -12.36
N ASP A 26 1.58 3.64 -12.54
CA ASP A 26 0.20 3.34 -12.18
C ASP A 26 0.04 3.13 -10.69
N ASP A 27 -1.20 3.19 -10.23
CA ASP A 27 -1.53 2.89 -8.84
C ASP A 27 -1.15 1.46 -8.50
N VAL A 28 -0.80 1.24 -7.24
CA VAL A 28 -0.38 -0.06 -6.76
C VAL A 28 -1.43 -0.60 -5.80
N PHE A 29 -1.81 -1.84 -6.01
CA PHE A 29 -2.73 -2.53 -5.11
C PHE A 29 -2.04 -2.80 -3.76
N VAL A 30 -2.79 -2.64 -2.67
CA VAL A 30 -2.30 -2.97 -1.33
C VAL A 30 -3.36 -3.76 -0.59
N HIS A 31 -2.93 -4.85 0.05
CA HIS A 31 -3.78 -5.67 0.89
C HIS A 31 -3.39 -5.47 2.34
N PHE A 32 -4.36 -5.58 3.26
CA PHE A 32 -4.08 -5.30 4.67
C PHE A 32 -2.94 -6.14 5.24
N SER A 33 -2.76 -7.34 4.72
CA SER A 33 -1.68 -8.23 5.18
C SER A 33 -0.31 -7.69 4.84
N ALA A 34 -0.21 -6.75 3.91
CA ALA A 34 1.04 -6.13 3.52
C ALA A 34 1.40 -4.92 4.37
N ILE A 35 0.50 -4.48 5.24
CA ILE A 35 0.75 -3.33 6.11
C ILE A 35 1.52 -3.80 7.34
N GLN A 36 2.67 -3.17 7.59
CA GLN A 36 3.48 -3.51 8.75
C GLN A 36 2.93 -2.88 10.02
N GLY A 37 3.17 -3.55 11.12
CA GLY A 37 2.78 -3.05 12.43
C GLY A 37 1.95 -4.08 13.17
N THR A 38 1.63 -3.75 14.41
CA THR A 38 0.76 -4.57 15.26
C THR A 38 -0.56 -3.84 15.47
N GLY A 39 -1.60 -4.61 15.75
CA GLY A 39 -2.92 -4.05 15.99
C GLY A 39 -3.70 -3.81 14.72
N TYR A 40 -4.43 -2.72 14.68
CA TYR A 40 -5.37 -2.44 13.60
C TYR A 40 -4.65 -2.00 12.33
N LYS A 41 -4.73 -2.82 11.30
CA LYS A 41 -4.02 -2.58 10.04
C LYS A 41 -4.94 -1.90 9.05
N THR A 42 -4.86 -0.58 9.01
CA THR A 42 -5.67 0.21 8.11
C THR A 42 -4.85 1.42 7.64
N LEU A 43 -5.24 1.94 6.48
CA LEU A 43 -4.63 3.15 5.93
C LEU A 43 -5.72 4.19 5.71
N GLU A 44 -5.32 5.44 5.77
CA GLU A 44 -6.24 6.55 5.54
C GLU A 44 -5.92 7.22 4.22
N GLU A 45 -6.94 7.73 3.56
CA GLU A 45 -6.81 8.46 2.32
C GLU A 45 -5.93 9.69 2.50
N GLY A 46 -4.98 9.85 1.60
CA GLY A 46 -4.04 10.97 1.65
C GLY A 46 -2.79 10.72 2.48
N GLN A 47 -2.69 9.59 3.14
CA GLN A 47 -1.55 9.26 3.99
C GLN A 47 -0.34 8.90 3.14
N ARG A 48 0.85 9.38 3.54
CA ARG A 48 2.11 9.02 2.85
C ARG A 48 2.62 7.70 3.40
N VAL A 49 3.05 6.84 2.49
CA VAL A 49 3.56 5.51 2.87
C VAL A 49 4.81 5.18 2.07
N GLU A 50 5.62 4.30 2.65
CA GLU A 50 6.71 3.64 1.94
C GLU A 50 6.36 2.18 1.77
N PHE A 51 6.82 1.59 0.69
CA PHE A 51 6.51 0.19 0.43
C PHE A 51 7.49 -0.39 -0.57
N ASP A 52 7.57 -1.71 -0.60
CA ASP A 52 8.28 -2.45 -1.64
C ASP A 52 7.26 -2.86 -2.69
N ILE A 53 7.71 -2.99 -3.93
CA ILE A 53 6.85 -3.47 -5.00
C ILE A 53 7.24 -4.92 -5.28
N GLY A 54 6.25 -5.79 -5.23
CA GLY A 54 6.46 -7.20 -5.49
C GLY A 54 5.35 -7.77 -6.35
N PRO A 55 5.52 -9.01 -6.80
CA PRO A 55 4.50 -9.64 -7.65
C PRO A 55 3.26 -9.99 -6.85
N GLY A 56 2.12 -9.75 -7.44
CA GLY A 56 0.84 -10.10 -6.87
C GLY A 56 0.01 -10.89 -7.86
N ARG A 57 -1.24 -11.17 -7.51
CA ARG A 57 -2.10 -11.99 -8.36
C ARG A 57 -2.50 -11.28 -9.65
N LYS A 58 -2.63 -9.97 -9.61
CA LYS A 58 -3.11 -9.19 -10.75
C LYS A 58 -2.05 -8.23 -11.29
N GLY A 59 -0.81 -8.38 -10.83
CA GLY A 59 0.26 -7.49 -11.20
C GLY A 59 1.02 -7.07 -9.96
N ASP A 60 1.68 -5.93 -10.03
CA ASP A 60 2.48 -5.45 -8.90
C ASP A 60 1.60 -5.09 -7.71
N GLU A 61 2.07 -5.46 -6.54
CA GLU A 61 1.42 -5.13 -5.28
C GLU A 61 2.41 -4.46 -4.34
N ALA A 62 1.89 -3.60 -3.47
CA ALA A 62 2.69 -3.01 -2.41
C ALA A 62 2.90 -4.05 -1.32
N GLN A 63 4.14 -4.15 -0.83
CA GLN A 63 4.52 -5.05 0.25
C GLN A 63 5.27 -4.27 1.31
N ASN A 64 5.25 -4.77 2.53
CA ASN A 64 5.96 -4.12 3.64
C ASN A 64 5.60 -2.64 3.76
N VAL A 65 4.31 -2.35 3.66
CA VAL A 65 3.81 -0.97 3.66
C VAL A 65 3.92 -0.39 5.06
N ARG A 66 4.45 0.82 5.15
CA ARG A 66 4.55 1.53 6.42
C ARG A 66 4.30 3.02 6.23
N VAL A 67 3.70 3.62 7.22
CA VAL A 67 3.42 5.05 7.20
C VAL A 67 4.70 5.83 7.52
N VAL A 68 4.95 6.86 6.77
CA VAL A 68 6.10 7.75 6.98
C VAL A 68 5.66 9.10 7.50
#